data_f45235aa99e1f92590d09c60c1af16fc
#
_entry.id   f45235aa99e1f92590d09c60c1af16fc
#
_cell.length_a   1.000
_cell.length_b   1.000
_cell.length_c   1.000
_cell.angle_alpha   90.00
_cell.angle_beta   90.00
_cell.angle_gamma   90.00
#
_symmetry.space_group_name_H-M   'P 1'
#
loop_
_entity.id
_entity.type
_entity.pdbx_description
1 polymer ?
#
loop_
_entity_poly.entity_id
_entity_poly.type
_entity_poly.pdbx_seq_one_letter_code
_entity_poly.pdbx_strand_id
1 'polypeptide(L)'
;MKNEKLHVVGIGASAGGLDAIQELFDNIPKDTGMAFVIIQHLSPDFVSLMPELLAKHTEMPIYTAEDKQLIQPNSIYLIDRYKNLHIKGEQLYLLEKGPKQNLNLPIDIFFHTLGEEYKERSIGIILSGTGSDGSRGIKTIKEGGGLILVQTPASAQFDGMPNSAIATNLVDFVLEPSKIASVLSSLPAAPLIATDTEEGLDRTTQSLFTAI
;
A
#
# COMPACT_ATOMS: atom_id res chain seq x y z
N MET A 1 3.85 23.49 -2.36
CA MET A 1 4.12 23.21 -0.93
C MET A 1 4.14 21.70 -0.80
N LYS A 2 5.21 21.08 -0.28
CA LYS A 2 5.26 19.64 -0.03
C LYS A 2 4.17 19.30 0.99
N ASN A 3 3.33 18.32 0.67
CA ASN A 3 2.35 17.79 1.60
C ASN A 3 3.09 16.90 2.61
N GLU A 4 3.75 17.51 3.59
CA GLU A 4 4.69 16.86 4.52
C GLU A 4 4.04 15.79 5.41
N LYS A 5 2.74 15.57 5.28
CA LYS A 5 1.95 14.70 6.16
C LYS A 5 1.23 13.56 5.43
N LEU A 6 1.28 13.47 4.10
CA LEU A 6 0.60 12.42 3.33
C LEU A 6 1.27 11.07 3.59
N HIS A 7 0.51 10.11 4.12
CA HIS A 7 0.91 8.70 4.13
C HIS A 7 0.57 8.06 2.78
N VAL A 8 1.49 7.24 2.28
CA VAL A 8 1.27 6.46 1.06
C VAL A 8 1.28 4.98 1.40
N VAL A 9 0.20 4.32 1.04
CA VAL A 9 -0.02 2.90 1.27
C VAL A 9 0.21 2.15 -0.03
N GLY A 10 1.28 1.36 -0.09
CA GLY A 10 1.52 0.41 -1.17
C GLY A 10 0.88 -0.93 -0.84
N ILE A 11 0.06 -1.46 -1.73
CA ILE A 11 -0.63 -2.74 -1.57
C ILE A 11 -0.15 -3.71 -2.64
N GLY A 12 0.55 -4.75 -2.23
CA GLY A 12 1.01 -5.83 -3.09
C GLY A 12 0.08 -7.03 -3.03
N ALA A 13 -0.39 -7.50 -4.20
CA ALA A 13 -1.28 -8.63 -4.32
C ALA A 13 -1.04 -9.41 -5.61
N SER A 14 -1.48 -10.68 -5.64
CA SER A 14 -1.40 -11.53 -6.84
C SER A 14 -2.63 -12.45 -6.90
N ALA A 15 -2.46 -13.76 -7.07
CA ALA A 15 -3.54 -14.72 -7.09
C ALA A 15 -4.41 -14.61 -5.81
N GLY A 16 -5.75 -14.57 -5.97
CA GLY A 16 -6.69 -14.39 -4.85
C GLY A 16 -6.64 -13.01 -4.18
N GLY A 17 -5.84 -12.08 -4.73
CA GLY A 17 -5.67 -10.76 -4.13
C GLY A 17 -6.87 -9.84 -4.31
N LEU A 18 -7.72 -10.06 -5.32
CA LEU A 18 -8.89 -9.22 -5.55
C LEU A 18 -9.85 -9.26 -4.36
N ASP A 19 -10.20 -10.45 -3.87
CA ASP A 19 -11.12 -10.61 -2.75
C ASP A 19 -10.56 -9.95 -1.48
N ALA A 20 -9.26 -10.11 -1.23
CA ALA A 20 -8.58 -9.49 -0.10
C ALA A 20 -8.55 -7.96 -0.20
N ILE A 21 -8.34 -7.40 -1.41
CA ILE A 21 -8.39 -5.96 -1.66
C ILE A 21 -9.82 -5.44 -1.44
N GLN A 22 -10.84 -6.14 -1.94
CA GLN A 22 -12.25 -5.75 -1.75
C GLN A 22 -12.61 -5.73 -0.26
N GLU A 23 -12.28 -6.79 0.49
CA GLU A 23 -12.50 -6.85 1.93
C GLU A 23 -11.78 -5.71 2.67
N LEU A 24 -10.54 -5.38 2.26
CA LEU A 24 -9.79 -4.27 2.82
C LEU A 24 -10.54 -2.95 2.62
N PHE A 25 -10.98 -2.65 1.38
CA PHE A 25 -11.62 -1.38 1.05
C PHE A 25 -13.07 -1.26 1.53
N ASP A 26 -13.77 -2.37 1.75
CA ASP A 26 -15.09 -2.37 2.43
C ASP A 26 -15.02 -1.80 3.86
N ASN A 27 -13.82 -1.83 4.46
CA ASN A 27 -13.59 -1.42 5.84
C ASN A 27 -12.72 -0.15 5.98
N ILE A 28 -12.29 0.47 4.87
CA ILE A 28 -11.52 1.72 4.89
C ILE A 28 -12.47 2.91 4.66
N PRO A 29 -12.50 3.90 5.58
CA PRO A 29 -13.24 5.15 5.37
C PRO A 29 -12.71 5.90 4.13
N LYS A 30 -13.58 6.65 3.45
CA LYS A 30 -13.23 7.42 2.25
C LYS A 30 -12.32 8.63 2.51
N ASP A 31 -12.20 9.05 3.75
CA ASP A 31 -11.53 10.28 4.19
C ASP A 31 -10.36 10.02 5.14
N THR A 32 -9.56 8.99 4.85
CA THR A 32 -8.40 8.63 5.65
C THR A 32 -7.26 9.64 5.60
N GLY A 33 -7.24 10.52 4.60
CA GLY A 33 -6.10 11.39 4.31
C GLY A 33 -4.91 10.68 3.65
N MET A 34 -5.00 9.38 3.36
CA MET A 34 -3.94 8.58 2.75
C MET A 34 -4.12 8.45 1.25
N ALA A 35 -3.03 8.16 0.53
CA ALA A 35 -3.06 7.72 -0.86
C ALA A 35 -2.76 6.22 -0.93
N PHE A 36 -3.47 5.49 -1.77
CA PHE A 36 -3.33 4.05 -1.94
C PHE A 36 -2.80 3.72 -3.32
N VAL A 37 -1.78 2.89 -3.39
CA VAL A 37 -1.19 2.43 -4.66
C VAL A 37 -1.24 0.90 -4.68
N ILE A 38 -2.03 0.34 -5.58
CA ILE A 38 -2.23 -1.11 -5.69
C ILE A 38 -1.36 -1.65 -6.82
N ILE A 39 -0.45 -2.54 -6.46
CA ILE A 39 0.42 -3.26 -7.37
C ILE A 39 -0.03 -4.72 -7.41
N GLN A 40 -0.71 -5.09 -8.48
CA GLN A 40 -1.16 -6.45 -8.69
C GLN A 40 -0.47 -7.07 -9.91
N HIS A 41 -0.07 -8.33 -9.78
CA HIS A 41 0.35 -9.11 -10.92
C HIS A 41 -0.86 -9.40 -11.83
N LEU A 42 -0.94 -8.66 -12.92
CA LEU A 42 -1.99 -8.83 -13.91
C LEU A 42 -1.45 -9.62 -15.11
N SER A 43 -2.25 -10.56 -15.62
CA SER A 43 -1.96 -11.20 -16.90
C SER A 43 -2.02 -10.16 -18.02
N PRO A 44 -1.04 -10.14 -18.94
CA PRO A 44 -1.07 -9.22 -20.07
C PRO A 44 -2.20 -9.52 -21.05
N ASP A 45 -2.78 -10.73 -21.00
CA ASP A 45 -3.74 -11.22 -21.99
C ASP A 45 -5.20 -10.79 -21.70
N PHE A 46 -5.48 -10.23 -20.52
CA PHE A 46 -6.84 -9.86 -20.11
C PHE A 46 -6.91 -8.39 -19.72
N VAL A 47 -7.98 -7.71 -20.14
CA VAL A 47 -8.32 -6.36 -19.65
C VAL A 47 -8.64 -6.48 -18.16
N SER A 48 -8.02 -5.66 -17.35
CA SER A 48 -8.31 -5.65 -15.90
C SER A 48 -9.66 -4.97 -15.65
N LEU A 49 -10.56 -5.70 -15.01
CA LEU A 49 -11.83 -5.16 -14.49
C LEU A 49 -11.68 -4.65 -13.05
N MET A 50 -10.43 -4.52 -12.57
CA MET A 50 -10.14 -4.09 -11.20
C MET A 50 -10.79 -2.75 -10.85
N PRO A 51 -10.72 -1.70 -11.70
CA PRO A 51 -11.36 -0.41 -11.37
C PRO A 51 -12.86 -0.55 -11.13
N GLU A 52 -13.58 -1.25 -12.02
CA GLU A 52 -15.02 -1.43 -11.95
C GLU A 52 -15.45 -2.33 -10.78
N LEU A 53 -14.65 -3.33 -10.46
CA LEU A 53 -14.90 -4.23 -9.34
C LEU A 53 -14.65 -3.52 -8.01
N LEU A 54 -13.53 -2.81 -7.91
CA LEU A 54 -13.17 -2.10 -6.67
C LEU A 54 -14.07 -0.89 -6.39
N ALA A 55 -14.61 -0.24 -7.42
CA ALA A 55 -15.54 0.89 -7.26
C ALA A 55 -16.85 0.53 -6.53
N LYS A 56 -17.13 -0.76 -6.33
CA LYS A 56 -18.28 -1.23 -5.53
C LYS A 56 -17.97 -1.29 -4.03
N HIS A 57 -16.70 -1.21 -3.66
CA HIS A 57 -16.17 -1.42 -2.31
C HIS A 57 -15.57 -0.16 -1.71
N THR A 58 -15.59 0.97 -2.43
CA THR A 58 -15.08 2.25 -1.93
C THR A 58 -15.72 3.43 -2.66
N GLU A 59 -15.83 4.57 -1.97
CA GLU A 59 -16.22 5.85 -2.57
C GLU A 59 -15.00 6.70 -2.99
N MET A 60 -13.77 6.24 -2.73
CA MET A 60 -12.57 6.95 -3.15
C MET A 60 -12.41 6.91 -4.67
N PRO A 61 -11.94 8.00 -5.31
CA PRO A 61 -11.62 8.00 -6.73
C PRO A 61 -10.51 6.99 -7.05
N ILE A 62 -10.71 6.23 -8.12
CA ILE A 62 -9.79 5.20 -8.60
C ILE A 62 -9.21 5.64 -9.95
N TYR A 63 -7.89 5.65 -10.04
CA TYR A 63 -7.15 6.03 -11.23
C TYR A 63 -6.26 4.88 -11.71
N THR A 64 -6.15 4.69 -13.01
CA THR A 64 -4.98 3.98 -13.56
C THR A 64 -3.80 4.94 -13.51
N ALA A 65 -2.69 4.52 -12.94
CA ALA A 65 -1.52 5.37 -12.77
C ALA A 65 -0.96 5.84 -14.13
N GLU A 66 -0.69 7.13 -14.24
CA GLU A 66 -0.08 7.77 -15.39
C GLU A 66 1.33 8.28 -15.06
N ASP A 67 2.16 8.45 -16.08
CA ASP A 67 3.53 8.97 -15.88
C ASP A 67 3.50 10.41 -15.37
N LYS A 68 4.27 10.68 -14.31
CA LYS A 68 4.35 11.98 -13.61
C LYS A 68 3.04 12.42 -12.95
N GLN A 69 2.12 11.49 -12.70
CA GLN A 69 0.87 11.78 -12.03
C GLN A 69 1.13 12.16 -10.56
N LEU A 70 0.61 13.32 -10.16
CA LEU A 70 0.59 13.72 -8.75
C LEU A 70 -0.35 12.84 -7.95
N ILE A 71 0.11 12.34 -6.81
CA ILE A 71 -0.74 11.60 -5.87
C ILE A 71 -1.54 12.56 -5.00
N GLN A 72 -2.79 12.20 -4.77
CA GLN A 72 -3.74 12.96 -3.96
C GLN A 72 -4.19 12.13 -2.75
N PRO A 73 -4.42 12.77 -1.60
CA PRO A 73 -5.05 12.07 -0.47
C PRO A 73 -6.43 11.52 -0.86
N ASN A 74 -6.84 10.46 -0.18
CA ASN A 74 -8.13 9.79 -0.39
C ASN A 74 -8.34 9.31 -1.83
N SER A 75 -7.27 8.81 -2.46
CA SER A 75 -7.28 8.36 -3.85
C SER A 75 -6.56 7.02 -4.00
N ILE A 76 -7.03 6.22 -4.95
CA ILE A 76 -6.50 4.90 -5.25
C ILE A 76 -5.88 4.92 -6.65
N TYR A 77 -4.65 4.41 -6.77
CA TYR A 77 -3.90 4.30 -8.01
C TYR A 77 -3.62 2.83 -8.31
N LEU A 78 -4.03 2.38 -9.50
CA LEU A 78 -3.81 1.03 -9.98
C LEU A 78 -2.65 1.02 -10.99
N ILE A 79 -1.77 0.04 -10.88
CA ILE A 79 -0.68 -0.12 -11.84
C ILE A 79 -1.20 -0.56 -13.21
N ASP A 80 -0.64 0.00 -14.28
CA ASP A 80 -0.82 -0.54 -15.63
C ASP A 80 -0.10 -1.90 -15.75
N ARG A 81 -0.77 -2.89 -16.35
CA ARG A 81 -0.26 -4.25 -16.53
C ARG A 81 1.05 -4.36 -17.33
N TYR A 82 1.35 -3.37 -18.13
CA TYR A 82 2.55 -3.35 -19.01
C TYR A 82 3.74 -2.61 -18.42
N LYS A 83 3.56 -1.93 -17.29
CA LYS A 83 4.56 -1.05 -16.70
C LYS A 83 4.96 -1.51 -15.30
N ASN A 84 6.10 -1.04 -14.86
CA ASN A 84 6.45 -0.95 -13.45
C ASN A 84 6.14 0.46 -12.95
N LEU A 85 5.96 0.60 -11.64
CA LEU A 85 5.62 1.87 -11.02
C LEU A 85 6.70 2.24 -10.01
N HIS A 86 7.10 3.50 -10.05
CA HIS A 86 7.97 4.12 -9.06
C HIS A 86 7.26 5.33 -8.48
N ILE A 87 7.65 5.71 -7.26
CA ILE A 87 7.24 6.97 -6.66
C ILE A 87 8.48 7.81 -6.37
N LYS A 88 8.41 9.11 -6.69
CA LYS A 88 9.46 10.06 -6.39
C LYS A 88 8.84 11.41 -6.05
N GLY A 89 9.17 11.93 -4.88
CA GLY A 89 8.46 13.08 -4.34
C GLY A 89 6.97 12.77 -4.18
N GLU A 90 6.10 13.56 -4.78
CA GLU A 90 4.65 13.37 -4.77
C GLU A 90 4.11 12.86 -6.12
N GLN A 91 4.97 12.27 -6.96
CA GLN A 91 4.60 11.83 -8.31
C GLN A 91 4.86 10.32 -8.52
N LEU A 92 3.95 9.70 -9.26
CA LEU A 92 4.10 8.36 -9.79
C LEU A 92 4.81 8.42 -11.15
N TYR A 93 5.71 7.47 -11.40
CA TYR A 93 6.45 7.34 -12.66
C TYR A 93 6.27 5.93 -13.20
N LEU A 94 5.92 5.85 -14.48
CA LEU A 94 5.80 4.59 -15.20
C LEU A 94 7.13 4.21 -15.84
N LEU A 95 7.56 2.99 -15.60
CA LEU A 95 8.77 2.43 -16.21
C LEU A 95 8.41 1.24 -17.08
N GLU A 96 9.11 1.11 -18.19
CA GLU A 96 9.02 -0.09 -19.02
C GLU A 96 9.44 -1.33 -18.22
N LYS A 97 8.71 -2.41 -18.39
CA LYS A 97 9.17 -3.71 -17.89
C LYS A 97 10.44 -4.10 -18.64
N GLY A 98 11.42 -4.59 -17.91
CA GLY A 98 12.64 -5.11 -18.51
C GLY A 98 12.38 -6.29 -19.47
N PRO A 99 13.42 -6.80 -20.15
CA PRO A 99 13.30 -7.94 -21.05
C PRO A 99 12.57 -9.11 -20.41
N LYS A 100 11.71 -9.81 -21.15
CA LYS A 100 10.89 -10.95 -20.64
C LYS A 100 11.69 -12.06 -19.95
N GLN A 101 13.00 -12.10 -20.15
CA GLN A 101 13.92 -13.08 -19.55
C GLN A 101 14.29 -12.77 -18.10
N ASN A 102 14.03 -11.54 -17.62
CA ASN A 102 14.33 -11.15 -16.25
C ASN A 102 13.10 -11.31 -15.37
N LEU A 103 13.31 -11.80 -14.16
CA LEU A 103 12.27 -11.85 -13.13
C LEU A 103 11.81 -10.41 -12.85
N ASN A 104 10.56 -10.12 -13.14
CA ASN A 104 9.96 -8.83 -12.85
C ASN A 104 9.19 -8.92 -11.52
N LEU A 105 9.59 -8.11 -10.55
CA LEU A 105 9.02 -8.05 -9.22
C LEU A 105 8.47 -6.64 -8.97
N PRO A 106 7.29 -6.31 -9.52
CA PRO A 106 6.75 -4.96 -9.50
C PRO A 106 6.43 -4.45 -8.09
N ILE A 107 6.07 -5.34 -7.16
CA ILE A 107 5.79 -4.98 -5.77
C ILE A 107 7.10 -4.58 -5.06
N ASP A 108 8.15 -5.37 -5.20
CA ASP A 108 9.48 -5.05 -4.68
C ASP A 108 9.98 -3.71 -5.22
N ILE A 109 9.83 -3.49 -6.55
CA ILE A 109 10.25 -2.26 -7.23
C ILE A 109 9.53 -1.03 -6.63
N PHE A 110 8.21 -1.09 -6.48
CA PHE A 110 7.45 0.01 -5.92
C PHE A 110 7.76 0.24 -4.43
N PHE A 111 7.78 -0.83 -3.63
CA PHE A 111 8.02 -0.73 -2.18
C PHE A 111 9.40 -0.16 -1.86
N HIS A 112 10.41 -0.48 -2.70
CA HIS A 112 11.74 0.10 -2.54
C HIS A 112 11.67 1.65 -2.65
N THR A 113 11.10 2.19 -3.72
CA THR A 113 11.01 3.63 -3.88
C THR A 113 10.03 4.29 -2.90
N LEU A 114 8.97 3.58 -2.50
CA LEU A 114 8.05 4.05 -1.46
C LEU A 114 8.77 4.23 -0.12
N GLY A 115 9.56 3.25 0.30
CA GLY A 115 10.32 3.33 1.55
C GLY A 115 11.38 4.43 1.54
N GLU A 116 12.09 4.62 0.42
CA GLU A 116 13.08 5.69 0.27
C GLU A 116 12.48 7.09 0.34
N GLU A 117 11.34 7.32 -0.35
CA GLU A 117 10.74 8.66 -0.50
C GLU A 117 9.85 9.05 0.69
N TYR A 118 9.10 8.10 1.25
CA TYR A 118 8.10 8.39 2.29
C TYR A 118 8.54 8.02 3.70
N LYS A 119 9.57 7.18 3.84
CA LYS A 119 10.18 6.81 5.13
C LYS A 119 9.11 6.38 6.16
N GLU A 120 9.04 7.05 7.31
CA GLU A 120 8.05 6.80 8.37
C GLU A 120 6.58 6.98 7.93
N ARG A 121 6.34 7.59 6.77
CA ARG A 121 5.01 7.76 6.16
C ARG A 121 4.69 6.71 5.11
N SER A 122 5.61 5.76 4.87
CA SER A 122 5.38 4.62 3.98
C SER A 122 4.68 3.49 4.71
N ILE A 123 3.67 2.90 4.08
CA ILE A 123 2.97 1.73 4.58
C ILE A 123 2.98 0.67 3.49
N GLY A 124 3.53 -0.50 3.79
CA GLY A 124 3.53 -1.65 2.89
C GLY A 124 2.52 -2.69 3.35
N ILE A 125 1.63 -3.11 2.46
CA ILE A 125 0.65 -4.17 2.71
C ILE A 125 0.91 -5.31 1.73
N ILE A 126 1.07 -6.53 2.24
CA ILE A 126 1.15 -7.77 1.44
C ILE A 126 -0.12 -8.57 1.66
N LEU A 127 -0.87 -8.80 0.60
CA LEU A 127 -2.07 -9.60 0.59
C LEU A 127 -1.84 -10.95 -0.12
N SER A 128 -2.93 -11.71 -0.30
CA SER A 128 -2.94 -13.00 -0.99
C SER A 128 -2.17 -12.95 -2.31
N GLY A 129 -1.32 -13.96 -2.52
CA GLY A 129 -0.53 -14.11 -3.72
C GLY A 129 0.43 -15.30 -3.66
N THR A 130 0.84 -15.78 -4.84
CA THR A 130 1.86 -16.80 -4.97
C THR A 130 3.26 -16.18 -5.06
N GLY A 131 4.28 -16.92 -4.62
CA GLY A 131 5.68 -16.48 -4.71
C GLY A 131 6.12 -15.58 -3.56
N SER A 132 6.99 -14.61 -3.85
CA SER A 132 7.69 -13.82 -2.83
C SER A 132 7.84 -12.33 -3.19
N ASP A 133 7.13 -11.83 -4.21
CA ASP A 133 7.22 -10.43 -4.58
C ASP A 133 6.71 -9.53 -3.44
N GLY A 134 7.41 -8.45 -3.18
CA GLY A 134 7.20 -7.54 -2.06
C GLY A 134 8.05 -7.88 -0.82
N SER A 135 8.53 -9.12 -0.66
CA SER A 135 9.29 -9.52 0.52
C SER A 135 10.69 -8.88 0.63
N ARG A 136 11.24 -8.39 -0.48
CA ARG A 136 12.49 -7.61 -0.48
C ARG A 136 12.21 -6.13 -0.30
N GLY A 137 11.16 -5.61 -0.95
CA GLY A 137 10.79 -4.20 -0.90
C GLY A 137 10.38 -3.73 0.50
N ILE A 138 9.75 -4.60 1.30
CA ILE A 138 9.39 -4.26 2.70
C ILE A 138 10.62 -3.92 3.56
N LYS A 139 11.81 -4.41 3.20
CA LYS A 139 13.05 -4.06 3.91
C LYS A 139 13.31 -2.55 3.86
N THR A 140 13.18 -1.93 2.68
CA THR A 140 13.40 -0.48 2.53
C THR A 140 12.34 0.33 3.27
N ILE A 141 11.08 -0.14 3.27
CA ILE A 141 10.03 0.47 4.07
C ILE A 141 10.40 0.43 5.56
N LYS A 142 10.84 -0.73 6.06
CA LYS A 142 11.23 -0.90 7.47
C LYS A 142 12.44 -0.07 7.85
N GLU A 143 13.47 -0.04 7.02
CA GLU A 143 14.66 0.80 7.22
C GLU A 143 14.33 2.29 7.22
N GLY A 144 13.30 2.71 6.48
CA GLY A 144 12.75 4.07 6.49
C GLY A 144 11.90 4.41 7.72
N GLY A 145 11.60 3.45 8.60
CA GLY A 145 10.71 3.61 9.74
C GLY A 145 9.23 3.46 9.41
N GLY A 146 8.89 2.97 8.21
CA GLY A 146 7.53 2.72 7.77
C GLY A 146 6.90 1.48 8.41
N LEU A 147 5.61 1.30 8.17
CA LEU A 147 4.78 0.23 8.72
C LEU A 147 4.57 -0.90 7.70
N ILE A 148 4.64 -2.14 8.16
CA ILE A 148 4.45 -3.33 7.32
C ILE A 148 3.33 -4.19 7.88
N LEU A 149 2.29 -4.38 7.07
CA LEU A 149 1.11 -5.16 7.37
C LEU A 149 1.00 -6.33 6.40
N VAL A 150 0.69 -7.51 6.88
CA VAL A 150 0.58 -8.72 6.05
C VAL A 150 -0.73 -9.41 6.35
N GLN A 151 -1.42 -9.84 5.30
CA GLN A 151 -2.60 -10.69 5.46
C GLN A 151 -2.22 -11.99 6.15
N THR A 152 -3.00 -12.42 7.15
CA THR A 152 -2.78 -13.71 7.80
C THR A 152 -2.87 -14.85 6.76
N PRO A 153 -1.88 -15.76 6.73
CA PRO A 153 -1.89 -16.88 5.79
C PRO A 153 -3.19 -17.70 5.83
N ALA A 154 -3.80 -17.82 7.00
CA ALA A 154 -5.05 -18.59 7.19
C ALA A 154 -6.25 -17.99 6.45
N SER A 155 -6.28 -16.66 6.21
CA SER A 155 -7.34 -15.97 5.45
C SER A 155 -6.99 -15.76 3.98
N ALA A 156 -5.73 -15.97 3.58
CA ALA A 156 -5.29 -15.78 2.22
C ALA A 156 -5.68 -16.99 1.35
N GLN A 157 -6.29 -16.74 0.19
CA GLN A 157 -6.56 -17.79 -0.78
C GLN A 157 -5.25 -18.45 -1.29
N PHE A 158 -4.18 -17.66 -1.40
CA PHE A 158 -2.82 -18.09 -1.71
C PHE A 158 -1.86 -17.44 -0.71
N ASP A 159 -1.25 -18.23 0.12
CA ASP A 159 -0.46 -17.79 1.28
C ASP A 159 1.06 -17.59 0.99
N GLY A 160 1.49 -17.81 -0.26
CA GLY A 160 2.91 -17.75 -0.63
C GLY A 160 3.56 -16.39 -0.34
N MET A 161 2.95 -15.28 -0.81
CA MET A 161 3.46 -13.93 -0.56
C MET A 161 3.38 -13.55 0.93
N PRO A 162 2.25 -13.77 1.64
CA PRO A 162 2.18 -13.59 3.08
C PRO A 162 3.28 -14.33 3.84
N ASN A 163 3.45 -15.63 3.60
CA ASN A 163 4.49 -16.44 4.27
C ASN A 163 5.90 -15.93 3.96
N SER A 164 6.17 -15.55 2.69
CA SER A 164 7.47 -15.00 2.29
C SER A 164 7.79 -13.68 2.99
N ALA A 165 6.79 -12.81 3.15
CA ALA A 165 6.94 -11.55 3.88
C ALA A 165 7.18 -11.82 5.38
N ILE A 166 6.39 -12.69 6.02
CA ILE A 166 6.53 -13.05 7.44
C ILE A 166 7.91 -13.65 7.73
N ALA A 167 8.44 -14.50 6.83
CA ALA A 167 9.75 -15.10 6.97
C ALA A 167 10.91 -14.09 7.01
N THR A 168 10.70 -12.85 6.58
CA THR A 168 11.71 -11.78 6.69
C THR A 168 11.93 -11.28 8.12
N ASN A 169 11.02 -11.55 9.05
CA ASN A 169 10.96 -10.99 10.41
C ASN A 169 10.89 -9.44 10.45
N LEU A 170 10.42 -8.79 9.39
CA LEU A 170 10.29 -7.33 9.29
C LEU A 170 8.84 -6.85 9.45
N VAL A 171 7.88 -7.78 9.51
CA VAL A 171 6.44 -7.50 9.54
C VAL A 171 6.04 -7.00 10.92
N ASP A 172 5.27 -5.91 10.97
CA ASP A 172 4.76 -5.35 12.22
C ASP A 172 3.46 -6.04 12.67
N PHE A 173 2.55 -6.31 11.70
CA PHE A 173 1.27 -6.97 12.00
C PHE A 173 0.91 -8.01 10.94
N VAL A 174 0.38 -9.13 11.41
CA VAL A 174 -0.19 -10.20 10.56
C VAL A 174 -1.67 -10.31 10.91
N LEU A 175 -2.55 -9.85 10.00
CA LEU A 175 -3.97 -9.62 10.28
C LEU A 175 -4.84 -10.00 9.08
N GLU A 176 -6.14 -10.19 9.29
CA GLU A 176 -7.14 -10.26 8.22
C GLU A 176 -7.30 -8.88 7.55
N PRO A 177 -7.73 -8.80 6.28
CA PRO A 177 -7.83 -7.54 5.54
C PRO A 177 -8.71 -6.50 6.26
N SER A 178 -9.83 -6.89 6.84
CA SER A 178 -10.71 -6.02 7.62
C SER A 178 -10.03 -5.43 8.87
N LYS A 179 -9.13 -6.19 9.49
CA LYS A 179 -8.35 -5.72 10.65
C LYS A 179 -7.19 -4.82 10.23
N ILE A 180 -6.58 -5.07 9.07
CA ILE A 180 -5.61 -4.15 8.45
C ILE A 180 -6.27 -2.77 8.26
N ALA A 181 -7.49 -2.72 7.72
CA ALA A 181 -8.25 -1.49 7.57
C ALA A 181 -8.46 -0.75 8.92
N SER A 182 -8.72 -1.50 9.99
CA SER A 182 -8.86 -0.92 11.34
C SER A 182 -7.56 -0.27 11.83
N VAL A 183 -6.39 -0.91 11.57
CA VAL A 183 -5.08 -0.32 11.89
C VAL A 183 -4.87 0.96 11.11
N LEU A 184 -5.11 0.97 9.79
CA LEU A 184 -4.96 2.17 8.95
C LEU A 184 -5.85 3.31 9.46
N SER A 185 -7.10 3.02 9.82
CA SER A 185 -8.05 4.01 10.32
C SER A 185 -7.67 4.59 11.69
N SER A 186 -6.84 3.89 12.46
CA SER A 186 -6.34 4.35 13.77
C SER A 186 -5.08 5.22 13.66
N LEU A 187 -4.41 5.21 12.50
CA LEU A 187 -3.26 6.09 12.29
C LEU A 187 -3.73 7.54 12.19
N PRO A 188 -2.97 8.50 12.76
CA PRO A 188 -3.35 9.89 12.69
C PRO A 188 -3.46 10.32 11.22
N ALA A 189 -4.65 10.73 10.82
CA ALA A 189 -4.85 11.39 9.53
C ALA A 189 -3.91 12.60 9.47
N ALA A 190 -3.27 12.84 8.32
CA ALA A 190 -2.57 14.09 8.13
C ALA A 190 -3.56 15.22 8.40
N PRO A 191 -3.30 16.14 9.35
CA PRO A 191 -4.27 17.18 9.65
C PRO A 191 -4.56 17.96 8.39
N LEU A 192 -5.82 18.01 8.00
CA LEU A 192 -6.34 19.02 7.08
C LEU A 192 -5.86 20.36 7.66
N ILE A 193 -5.19 21.15 6.84
CA ILE A 193 -4.56 22.42 7.18
C ILE A 193 -5.44 23.21 8.16
N ALA A 194 -5.10 23.18 9.44
CA ALA A 194 -5.55 24.17 10.39
C ALA A 194 -4.44 25.20 10.46
N THR A 195 -4.78 26.43 10.06
CA THR A 195 -3.98 27.64 10.26
C THR A 195 -3.43 27.71 11.69
N ASP A 196 -2.16 28.06 11.79
CA ASP A 196 -1.37 28.39 12.98
C ASP A 196 -2.13 28.52 14.31
N THR A 197 -1.81 27.62 15.24
CA THR A 197 -1.58 27.97 16.65
C THR A 197 -0.68 26.90 17.26
N GLU A 198 0.50 27.31 17.69
CA GLU A 198 1.39 26.55 18.54
C GLU A 198 0.68 26.28 19.87
N GLU A 199 0.58 25.00 20.25
CA GLU A 199 0.68 24.47 21.63
C GLU A 199 0.17 23.03 21.66
N GLY A 200 1.00 22.10 22.14
CA GLY A 200 0.52 20.79 22.60
C GLY A 200 1.18 19.55 22.03
N LEU A 201 2.51 19.45 22.14
CA LEU A 201 3.21 18.16 22.04
C LEU A 201 3.31 17.57 23.43
N ASP A 202 2.59 16.55 23.73
CA ASP A 202 2.96 15.37 24.56
C ASP A 202 1.70 14.62 25.00
N ARG A 203 1.53 13.37 24.57
CA ARG A 203 0.72 12.30 25.22
C ARG A 203 0.17 11.20 24.28
N THR A 204 0.55 11.10 23.01
CA THR A 204 -0.14 10.15 22.10
C THR A 204 0.60 8.83 21.88
N THR A 205 1.85 8.70 22.27
CA THR A 205 2.67 7.52 21.95
C THR A 205 2.52 6.35 22.95
N GLN A 206 1.93 6.57 24.12
CA GLN A 206 1.78 5.51 25.14
C GLN A 206 0.43 4.77 25.13
N SER A 207 -0.55 5.25 24.39
CA SER A 207 -1.90 4.66 24.37
C SER A 207 -2.07 3.50 23.39
N LEU A 208 -1.16 3.35 22.42
CA LEU A 208 -1.26 2.31 21.37
C LEU A 208 -0.85 0.90 21.83
N PHE A 209 -0.19 0.78 22.98
CA PHE A 209 0.29 -0.53 23.46
C PHE A 209 -0.63 -1.24 24.46
N THR A 210 -1.79 -0.69 24.80
CA THR A 210 -2.65 -1.24 25.87
C THR A 210 -4.00 -1.79 25.37
N ALA A 211 -4.27 -1.81 24.06
CA ALA A 211 -5.57 -2.20 23.51
C ALA A 211 -5.50 -3.32 22.45
N ILE A 212 -4.55 -4.28 22.59
CA ILE A 212 -4.55 -5.54 21.83
C ILE A 212 -4.54 -6.71 22.78
#